data_33b02ffdacae860df4bdad9c5bded06b
#
_entry.id   33b02ffdacae860df4bdad9c5bded06b
#
_cell.length_a   1.000
_cell.length_b   1.000
_cell.length_c   1.000
_cell.angle_alpha   90.00
_cell.angle_beta   90.00
_cell.angle_gamma   90.00
#
_symmetry.space_group_name_H-M   'P 1'
#
loop_
_entity.id
_entity.type
_entity.pdbx_description
1 polymer ?
#
loop_
_entity_poly.entity_id
_entity_poly.type
_entity_poly.pdbx_seq_one_letter_code
_entity_poly.pdbx_strand_id
1 'polypeptide(L)'
;AELAERIRQHGRVVRGGPTQWSAQCPAHDDQSPSLSIGTGAEGIPLVHCQAGCPTEEVLGAVGLTMADLMPDRDQPERPRVVATYPYHDERGRLLYEVRRIEPGPDGRKKSFRPYLPGASRAGLGNARRVLYRLPEVIRAAEQGRTVYVCEGEKDADALAALGLVATCN
;
A
#
# COMPACT_ATOMS: atom_id res chain seq x y z
N ALA A 1 17.12 13.38 -2.87
CA ALA A 1 18.28 12.54 -3.24
C ALA A 1 18.29 12.22 -4.72
N GLU A 2 17.18 11.79 -5.33
CA GLU A 2 17.10 11.36 -6.73
C GLU A 2 17.43 12.50 -7.73
N LEU A 3 16.82 13.67 -7.58
CA LEU A 3 17.11 14.83 -8.45
C LEU A 3 18.60 15.20 -8.46
N ALA A 4 19.24 15.22 -7.29
CA ALA A 4 20.68 15.50 -7.19
C ALA A 4 21.52 14.46 -7.93
N GLU A 5 21.13 13.20 -7.91
CA GLU A 5 21.79 12.13 -8.63
C GLU A 5 21.60 12.26 -10.15
N ARG A 6 20.38 12.58 -10.61
CA ARG A 6 20.12 12.89 -12.02
C ARG A 6 20.99 14.03 -12.55
N ILE A 7 21.11 15.12 -11.77
CA ILE A 7 21.95 16.25 -12.13
C ILE A 7 23.44 15.84 -12.25
N ARG A 8 23.95 14.98 -11.35
CA ARG A 8 25.31 14.41 -11.47
C ARG A 8 25.50 13.60 -12.74
N GLN A 9 24.53 12.75 -13.09
CA GLN A 9 24.56 11.95 -14.32
C GLN A 9 24.63 12.79 -15.60
N HIS A 10 24.10 14.02 -15.54
CA HIS A 10 24.24 15.04 -16.61
C HIS A 10 25.56 15.83 -16.55
N GLY A 11 26.56 15.37 -15.78
CA GLY A 11 27.89 15.95 -15.72
C GLY A 11 27.98 17.26 -14.95
N ARG A 12 26.97 17.61 -14.14
CA ARG A 12 26.94 18.84 -13.35
C ARG A 12 27.50 18.63 -11.95
N VAL A 13 28.20 19.62 -11.44
CA VAL A 13 28.73 19.60 -10.08
C VAL A 13 27.59 19.72 -9.07
N VAL A 14 27.54 18.81 -8.09
CA VAL A 14 26.57 18.81 -6.98
C VAL A 14 27.33 18.76 -5.68
N ARG A 15 27.06 19.68 -4.76
CA ARG A 15 27.62 19.71 -3.40
C ARG A 15 26.49 19.77 -2.39
N GLY A 16 26.64 19.16 -1.23
CA GLY A 16 25.64 19.28 -0.17
C GLY A 16 25.61 18.11 0.79
N GLY A 17 24.65 18.18 1.69
CA GLY A 17 24.41 17.26 2.80
C GLY A 17 23.14 16.41 2.61
N PRO A 18 22.63 15.84 3.68
CA PRO A 18 21.52 14.88 3.60
C PRO A 18 20.17 15.49 3.16
N THR A 19 19.97 16.80 3.36
CA THR A 19 18.68 17.45 3.09
C THR A 19 18.77 18.69 2.19
N GLN A 20 20.00 19.16 1.91
CA GLN A 20 20.22 20.34 1.06
C GLN A 20 21.42 20.12 0.14
N TRP A 21 21.27 20.52 -1.11
CA TRP A 21 22.31 20.46 -2.13
C TRP A 21 22.39 21.79 -2.89
N SER A 22 23.58 22.11 -3.32
CA SER A 22 23.87 23.18 -4.28
C SER A 22 24.47 22.57 -5.53
N ALA A 23 23.97 22.90 -6.70
CA ALA A 23 24.38 22.31 -7.96
C ALA A 23 24.54 23.36 -9.07
N GLN A 24 25.30 23.02 -10.11
CA GLN A 24 25.22 23.74 -11.36
C GLN A 24 23.85 23.45 -12.01
N CYS A 25 23.19 24.53 -12.46
CA CYS A 25 21.89 24.42 -13.09
C CYS A 25 22.01 23.74 -14.47
N PRO A 26 21.20 22.70 -14.78
CA PRO A 26 21.25 22.06 -16.08
C PRO A 26 20.51 22.84 -17.18
N ALA A 27 19.69 23.85 -16.82
CA ALA A 27 18.86 24.62 -17.75
C ALA A 27 19.59 25.81 -18.40
N HIS A 28 20.80 26.17 -17.91
CA HIS A 28 21.60 27.21 -18.51
C HIS A 28 23.10 26.87 -18.42
N ASP A 29 23.94 27.62 -19.10
CA ASP A 29 25.39 27.49 -18.97
C ASP A 29 25.86 28.08 -17.64
N ASP A 30 25.98 27.18 -16.64
CA ASP A 30 26.26 27.53 -15.24
C ASP A 30 27.70 27.14 -14.87
N GLN A 31 28.53 28.15 -14.68
CA GLN A 31 29.92 27.95 -14.28
C GLN A 31 30.10 27.90 -12.75
N SER A 32 29.08 28.32 -11.99
CA SER A 32 29.07 28.30 -10.52
C SER A 32 27.75 27.73 -10.02
N PRO A 33 27.73 26.88 -8.98
CA PRO A 33 26.49 26.29 -8.49
C PRO A 33 25.45 27.36 -8.14
N SER A 34 24.44 27.52 -9.00
CA SER A 34 23.33 28.45 -8.84
C SER A 34 22.01 27.78 -8.50
N LEU A 35 21.95 26.45 -8.56
CA LEU A 35 20.77 25.69 -8.27
C LEU A 35 20.77 25.21 -6.81
N SER A 36 19.75 25.59 -6.06
CA SER A 36 19.50 25.11 -4.71
C SER A 36 18.45 24.01 -4.75
N ILE A 37 18.74 22.88 -4.11
CA ILE A 37 17.83 21.75 -3.97
C ILE A 37 17.70 21.46 -2.49
N GLY A 38 16.47 21.45 -1.98
CA GLY A 38 16.18 21.19 -0.58
C GLY A 38 15.11 20.12 -0.43
N THR A 39 14.86 19.72 0.81
CA THR A 39 13.72 18.89 1.17
C THR A 39 12.76 19.73 2.02
N GLY A 40 11.58 19.99 1.50
CA GLY A 40 10.52 20.71 2.19
C GLY A 40 9.75 19.82 3.17
N ALA A 41 8.64 20.36 3.70
CA ALA A 41 7.71 19.62 4.52
C ALA A 41 7.25 18.35 3.77
N GLU A 42 7.05 17.26 4.53
CA GLU A 42 6.56 15.99 3.99
C GLU A 42 7.48 15.33 2.93
N GLY A 43 8.76 15.77 2.83
CA GLY A 43 9.72 15.17 1.90
C GLY A 43 9.65 15.70 0.47
N ILE A 44 8.85 16.73 0.20
CA ILE A 44 8.72 17.35 -1.13
C ILE A 44 10.02 18.04 -1.50
N PRO A 45 10.65 17.73 -2.65
CA PRO A 45 11.83 18.45 -3.11
C PRO A 45 11.50 19.91 -3.42
N LEU A 46 12.35 20.82 -2.92
CA LEU A 46 12.32 22.23 -3.25
C LEU A 46 13.47 22.52 -4.21
N VAL A 47 13.18 23.15 -5.34
CA VAL A 47 14.16 23.45 -6.39
C VAL A 47 14.09 24.93 -6.71
N HIS A 48 15.23 25.63 -6.66
CA HIS A 48 15.30 27.03 -6.96
C HIS A 48 16.64 27.38 -7.65
N CYS A 49 16.56 27.93 -8.86
CA CYS A 49 17.72 28.46 -9.57
C CYS A 49 17.89 29.94 -9.25
N GLN A 50 19.05 30.33 -8.72
CA GLN A 50 19.37 31.73 -8.40
C GLN A 50 19.46 32.62 -9.66
N ALA A 51 19.72 32.03 -10.84
CA ALA A 51 19.71 32.71 -12.12
C ALA A 51 18.30 32.89 -12.71
N GLY A 52 17.25 32.40 -12.04
CA GLY A 52 15.85 32.61 -12.43
C GLY A 52 15.28 31.59 -13.41
N CYS A 53 15.94 30.46 -13.68
CA CYS A 53 15.36 29.43 -14.53
C CYS A 53 14.09 28.84 -13.87
N PRO A 54 12.97 28.69 -14.60
CA PRO A 54 11.78 28.00 -14.11
C PRO A 54 12.09 26.57 -13.71
N THR A 55 11.42 26.07 -12.68
CA THR A 55 11.62 24.69 -12.20
C THR A 55 11.36 23.65 -13.27
N GLU A 56 10.36 23.87 -14.13
CA GLU A 56 10.02 22.98 -15.25
C GLU A 56 11.18 22.84 -16.24
N GLU A 57 11.88 23.91 -16.55
CA GLU A 57 13.04 23.90 -17.44
C GLU A 57 14.22 23.15 -16.81
N VAL A 58 14.46 23.37 -15.51
CA VAL A 58 15.50 22.66 -14.75
C VAL A 58 15.25 21.15 -14.75
N LEU A 59 14.01 20.74 -14.53
CA LEU A 59 13.62 19.35 -14.53
C LEU A 59 13.67 18.74 -15.93
N GLY A 60 13.13 19.44 -16.93
CA GLY A 60 13.14 19.02 -18.33
C GLY A 60 14.55 18.75 -18.85
N ALA A 61 15.52 19.56 -18.44
CA ALA A 61 16.92 19.41 -18.82
C ALA A 61 17.58 18.11 -18.30
N VAL A 62 17.00 17.46 -17.30
CA VAL A 62 17.46 16.17 -16.74
C VAL A 62 16.42 15.03 -16.96
N GLY A 63 15.45 15.26 -17.85
CA GLY A 63 14.44 14.28 -18.22
C GLY A 63 13.40 14.00 -17.13
N LEU A 64 13.13 14.98 -16.26
CA LEU A 64 12.12 14.92 -15.20
C LEU A 64 10.98 15.92 -15.49
N THR A 65 9.84 15.69 -14.86
CA THR A 65 8.67 16.57 -14.87
C THR A 65 8.33 17.04 -13.45
N MET A 66 7.42 18.01 -13.31
CA MET A 66 6.90 18.42 -11.99
C MET A 66 6.20 17.27 -11.26
N ALA A 67 5.59 16.34 -11.99
CA ALA A 67 4.95 15.16 -11.38
C ALA A 67 5.96 14.22 -10.70
N ASP A 68 7.19 14.14 -11.21
CA ASP A 68 8.25 13.32 -10.64
C ASP A 68 8.81 13.88 -9.30
N LEU A 69 8.58 15.16 -9.03
CA LEU A 69 8.92 15.77 -7.74
C LEU A 69 7.86 15.56 -6.66
N MET A 70 6.64 15.27 -7.06
CA MET A 70 5.58 15.04 -6.08
C MET A 70 5.76 13.64 -5.49
N PRO A 71 5.73 13.50 -4.15
CA PRO A 71 5.68 12.18 -3.56
C PRO A 71 4.45 11.44 -4.13
N ASP A 72 4.58 10.15 -4.32
CA ASP A 72 3.57 9.22 -4.90
C ASP A 72 2.22 9.20 -4.14
N ARG A 73 1.86 10.33 -3.50
CA ARG A 73 0.67 10.50 -2.66
C ARG A 73 -0.63 10.56 -3.44
N ASP A 74 -0.58 10.83 -4.75
CA ASP A 74 -1.76 10.97 -5.59
C ASP A 74 -1.99 9.81 -6.54
N GLN A 75 -1.16 8.79 -6.54
CA GLN A 75 -1.60 7.53 -7.12
C GLN A 75 -2.49 6.84 -6.08
N PRO A 76 -3.81 6.71 -6.32
CA PRO A 76 -4.65 5.96 -5.41
C PRO A 76 -4.03 4.57 -5.25
N GLU A 77 -3.67 4.21 -4.00
CA GLU A 77 -3.12 2.89 -3.71
C GLU A 77 -3.98 1.84 -4.42
N ARG A 78 -3.35 1.04 -5.28
CA ARG A 78 -4.10 0.01 -6.01
C ARG A 78 -4.66 -0.99 -5.01
N PRO A 79 -5.95 -1.33 -5.11
CA PRO A 79 -6.56 -2.32 -4.24
C PRO A 79 -5.74 -3.62 -4.24
N ARG A 80 -5.31 -4.06 -3.05
CA ARG A 80 -4.56 -5.30 -2.86
C ARG A 80 -5.22 -6.17 -1.82
N VAL A 81 -5.12 -7.47 -1.98
CA VAL A 81 -5.57 -8.43 -0.97
C VAL A 81 -4.56 -8.41 0.19
N VAL A 82 -5.00 -8.02 1.37
CA VAL A 82 -4.17 -7.94 2.59
C VAL A 82 -4.41 -9.10 3.55
N ALA A 83 -5.55 -9.79 3.43
CA ALA A 83 -5.84 -11.02 4.17
C ALA A 83 -6.86 -11.86 3.39
N THR A 84 -6.81 -13.18 3.62
CA THR A 84 -7.74 -14.15 3.04
C THR A 84 -8.22 -15.08 4.16
N TYR A 85 -9.52 -15.24 4.28
CA TYR A 85 -10.19 -16.04 5.31
C TYR A 85 -10.94 -17.20 4.65
N PRO A 86 -10.44 -18.44 4.77
CA PRO A 86 -11.07 -19.60 4.15
C PRO A 86 -12.25 -20.11 4.98
N TYR A 87 -13.36 -20.40 4.32
CA TYR A 87 -14.56 -20.98 4.91
C TYR A 87 -14.72 -22.43 4.47
N HIS A 88 -14.75 -23.33 5.43
CA HIS A 88 -14.79 -24.77 5.21
C HIS A 88 -16.12 -25.37 5.65
N ASP A 89 -16.49 -26.47 5.01
CA ASP A 89 -17.62 -27.30 5.47
C ASP A 89 -17.23 -28.14 6.72
N GLU A 90 -18.17 -28.91 7.24
CA GLU A 90 -18.00 -29.77 8.40
C GLU A 90 -16.89 -30.82 8.23
N ARG A 91 -16.54 -31.15 6.97
CA ARG A 91 -15.49 -32.10 6.59
C ARG A 91 -14.18 -31.47 6.28
N GLY A 92 -14.07 -30.13 6.44
CA GLY A 92 -12.87 -29.37 6.16
C GLY A 92 -12.64 -29.06 4.67
N ARG A 93 -13.62 -29.26 3.79
CA ARG A 93 -13.50 -28.85 2.37
C ARG A 93 -13.75 -27.37 2.24
N LEU A 94 -12.89 -26.69 1.48
CA LEU A 94 -13.03 -25.26 1.20
C LEU A 94 -14.30 -25.00 0.38
N LEU A 95 -15.19 -24.17 0.90
CA LEU A 95 -16.42 -23.72 0.24
C LEU A 95 -16.21 -22.40 -0.49
N TYR A 96 -15.60 -21.44 0.17
CA TYR A 96 -15.26 -20.11 -0.35
C TYR A 96 -14.23 -19.46 0.57
N GLU A 97 -13.69 -18.34 0.13
CA GLU A 97 -12.81 -17.50 0.93
C GLU A 97 -13.31 -16.05 0.92
N VAL A 98 -13.15 -15.33 2.01
CA VAL A 98 -13.40 -13.90 2.09
C VAL A 98 -12.04 -13.20 2.01
N ARG A 99 -11.87 -12.30 1.02
CA ARG A 99 -10.65 -11.50 0.86
C ARG A 99 -10.87 -10.11 1.40
N ARG A 100 -9.98 -9.68 2.29
CA ARG A 100 -9.89 -8.30 2.73
C ARG A 100 -9.00 -7.55 1.75
N ILE A 101 -9.52 -6.48 1.18
CA ILE A 101 -8.89 -5.67 0.15
C ILE A 101 -8.71 -4.25 0.69
N GLU A 102 -7.50 -3.71 0.58
CA GLU A 102 -7.15 -2.34 0.99
C GLU A 102 -6.32 -1.65 -0.10
N PRO A 103 -6.61 -0.37 -0.38
CA PRO A 103 -7.84 0.34 -0.04
C PRO A 103 -9.07 -0.32 -0.67
N GLY A 104 -10.22 -0.13 -0.06
CA GLY A 104 -11.49 -0.59 -0.64
C GLY A 104 -11.90 0.29 -1.82
N PRO A 105 -12.90 -0.14 -2.62
CA PRO A 105 -13.46 0.67 -3.70
C PRO A 105 -14.17 1.91 -3.16
N ASP A 106 -14.37 2.89 -4.02
CA ASP A 106 -15.15 4.10 -3.76
C ASP A 106 -14.66 4.93 -2.55
N GLY A 107 -13.32 5.00 -2.35
CA GLY A 107 -12.71 5.74 -1.26
C GLY A 107 -12.83 5.09 0.12
N ARG A 108 -13.33 3.87 0.22
CA ARG A 108 -13.39 3.11 1.47
C ARG A 108 -12.00 2.66 1.89
N LYS A 109 -11.72 2.70 3.20
CA LYS A 109 -10.44 2.22 3.74
C LYS A 109 -10.21 0.73 3.48
N LYS A 110 -11.29 -0.08 3.50
CA LYS A 110 -11.24 -1.53 3.30
C LYS A 110 -12.53 -2.06 2.70
N SER A 111 -12.47 -3.23 2.05
CA SER A 111 -13.62 -4.02 1.64
C SER A 111 -13.38 -5.51 1.90
N PHE A 112 -14.46 -6.26 2.08
CA PHE A 112 -14.46 -7.71 2.21
C PHE A 112 -15.27 -8.28 1.07
N ARG A 113 -14.69 -9.22 0.32
CA ARG A 113 -15.35 -9.82 -0.84
C ARG A 113 -15.18 -11.33 -0.81
N PRO A 114 -16.27 -12.10 -0.91
CA PRO A 114 -16.18 -13.55 -1.02
C PRO A 114 -15.80 -13.99 -2.43
N TYR A 115 -15.05 -15.08 -2.52
CA TYR A 115 -14.64 -15.74 -3.77
C TYR A 115 -14.81 -17.22 -3.66
N LEU A 116 -15.30 -17.87 -4.71
CA LEU A 116 -15.27 -19.33 -4.83
C LEU A 116 -13.81 -19.80 -5.09
N PRO A 117 -13.46 -21.04 -4.74
CA PRO A 117 -12.13 -21.58 -5.01
C PRO A 117 -11.74 -21.42 -6.48
N GLY A 118 -10.59 -20.81 -6.75
CA GLY A 118 -10.10 -20.55 -8.10
C GLY A 118 -10.82 -19.44 -8.89
N ALA A 119 -11.84 -18.79 -8.32
CA ALA A 119 -12.54 -17.72 -9.02
C ALA A 119 -11.74 -16.40 -9.04
N SER A 120 -11.73 -15.75 -10.21
CA SER A 120 -11.16 -14.41 -10.40
C SER A 120 -12.15 -13.28 -10.05
N ARG A 121 -13.44 -13.58 -9.98
CA ARG A 121 -14.50 -12.62 -9.66
C ARG A 121 -15.10 -12.88 -8.30
N ALA A 122 -15.39 -11.81 -7.57
CA ALA A 122 -16.08 -11.89 -6.28
C ALA A 122 -17.52 -12.41 -6.45
N GLY A 123 -17.94 -13.26 -5.52
CA GLY A 123 -19.29 -13.79 -5.44
C GLY A 123 -19.30 -15.16 -4.78
N LEU A 124 -20.39 -15.48 -4.09
CA LEU A 124 -20.62 -16.78 -3.45
C LEU A 124 -21.29 -17.80 -4.39
N GLY A 125 -21.89 -17.34 -5.50
CA GLY A 125 -22.71 -18.22 -6.33
C GLY A 125 -23.76 -18.96 -5.47
N ASN A 126 -23.79 -20.29 -5.61
CA ASN A 126 -24.65 -21.18 -4.82
C ASN A 126 -23.95 -21.80 -3.60
N ALA A 127 -22.76 -21.30 -3.20
CA ALA A 127 -22.05 -21.82 -2.04
C ALA A 127 -22.86 -21.61 -0.77
N ARG A 128 -22.95 -22.67 0.04
CA ARG A 128 -23.59 -22.61 1.35
C ARG A 128 -22.80 -21.68 2.28
N ARG A 129 -23.49 -20.76 2.93
CA ARG A 129 -22.89 -19.92 3.98
C ARG A 129 -22.75 -20.73 5.25
N VAL A 130 -21.59 -20.63 5.87
CA VAL A 130 -21.24 -21.36 7.09
C VAL A 130 -20.52 -20.40 8.05
N LEU A 131 -20.40 -20.82 9.30
CA LEU A 131 -19.58 -20.10 10.27
C LEU A 131 -18.09 -20.17 9.87
N TYR A 132 -17.36 -19.13 10.16
CA TYR A 132 -15.90 -19.14 10.04
C TYR A 132 -15.31 -20.19 10.99
N ARG A 133 -14.33 -20.99 10.52
CA ARG A 133 -13.71 -22.07 11.31
C ARG A 133 -14.72 -23.14 11.78
N LEU A 134 -15.73 -23.44 10.97
CA LEU A 134 -16.80 -24.36 11.31
C LEU A 134 -16.32 -25.73 11.86
N PRO A 135 -15.29 -26.40 11.31
CA PRO A 135 -14.82 -27.66 11.88
C PRO A 135 -14.36 -27.58 13.32
N GLU A 136 -13.71 -26.45 13.71
CA GLU A 136 -13.28 -26.21 15.09
C GLU A 136 -14.46 -25.94 16.01
N VAL A 137 -15.45 -25.20 15.53
CA VAL A 137 -16.69 -24.92 16.26
C VAL A 137 -17.45 -26.20 16.59
N ILE A 138 -17.61 -27.09 15.61
CA ILE A 138 -18.30 -28.38 15.80
C ILE A 138 -17.58 -29.21 16.85
N ARG A 139 -16.26 -29.39 16.72
CA ARG A 139 -15.47 -30.14 17.69
C ARG A 139 -15.56 -29.57 19.11
N ALA A 140 -15.57 -28.26 19.23
CA ALA A 140 -15.70 -27.60 20.52
C ALA A 140 -17.10 -27.84 21.14
N ALA A 141 -18.13 -27.73 20.31
CA ALA A 141 -19.51 -27.99 20.75
C ALA A 141 -19.71 -29.45 21.23
N GLU A 142 -19.17 -30.43 20.49
CA GLU A 142 -19.18 -31.86 20.86
C GLU A 142 -18.45 -32.11 22.19
N GLN A 143 -17.41 -31.31 22.49
CA GLN A 143 -16.63 -31.40 23.72
C GLN A 143 -17.19 -30.52 24.87
N GLY A 144 -18.32 -29.86 24.68
CA GLY A 144 -18.89 -28.94 25.67
C GLY A 144 -18.00 -27.70 25.96
N ARG A 145 -17.11 -27.34 25.04
CA ARG A 145 -16.21 -26.18 25.19
C ARG A 145 -16.91 -24.89 24.78
N THR A 146 -16.53 -23.80 25.42
CA THR A 146 -17.01 -22.46 25.04
C THR A 146 -16.53 -22.07 23.65
N VAL A 147 -17.46 -21.54 22.84
CA VAL A 147 -17.20 -20.94 21.54
C VAL A 147 -17.49 -19.44 21.62
N TYR A 148 -16.53 -18.63 21.23
CA TYR A 148 -16.67 -17.18 21.20
C TYR A 148 -17.14 -16.73 19.82
N VAL A 149 -18.13 -15.84 19.78
CA VAL A 149 -18.61 -15.23 18.54
C VAL A 149 -18.09 -13.80 18.42
N CYS A 150 -17.36 -13.50 17.35
CA CYS A 150 -16.73 -12.21 17.09
C CYS A 150 -17.46 -11.47 15.96
N GLU A 151 -17.16 -10.17 15.82
CA GLU A 151 -17.69 -9.36 14.71
C GLU A 151 -17.07 -9.73 13.36
N GLY A 152 -15.83 -10.25 13.34
CA GLY A 152 -15.15 -10.58 12.10
C GLY A 152 -14.02 -11.60 12.25
N GLU A 153 -13.53 -12.06 11.11
CA GLU A 153 -12.56 -13.15 10.99
C GLU A 153 -11.23 -12.82 11.69
N LYS A 154 -10.77 -11.55 11.60
CA LYS A 154 -9.54 -11.11 12.25
C LYS A 154 -9.58 -11.30 13.77
N ASP A 155 -10.72 -10.98 14.39
CA ASP A 155 -10.89 -11.08 15.83
C ASP A 155 -11.02 -12.56 16.25
N ALA A 156 -11.72 -13.37 15.45
CA ALA A 156 -11.78 -14.81 15.63
C ALA A 156 -10.39 -15.45 15.55
N ASP A 157 -9.56 -15.04 14.61
CA ASP A 157 -8.17 -15.54 14.50
C ASP A 157 -7.29 -15.09 15.65
N ALA A 158 -7.48 -13.85 16.14
CA ALA A 158 -6.75 -13.36 17.31
C ALA A 158 -7.07 -14.19 18.56
N LEU A 159 -8.35 -14.53 18.80
CA LEU A 159 -8.73 -15.40 19.91
C LEU A 159 -8.22 -16.84 19.71
N ALA A 160 -8.25 -17.34 18.47
CA ALA A 160 -7.71 -18.65 18.16
C ALA A 160 -6.20 -18.76 18.42
N ALA A 161 -5.44 -17.69 18.15
CA ALA A 161 -4.02 -17.63 18.48
C ALA A 161 -3.73 -17.72 19.99
N LEU A 162 -4.72 -17.40 20.83
CA LEU A 162 -4.67 -17.59 22.29
C LEU A 162 -5.18 -18.97 22.75
N GLY A 163 -5.45 -19.90 21.84
CA GLY A 163 -5.95 -21.25 22.12
C GLY A 163 -7.44 -21.31 22.42
N LEU A 164 -8.20 -20.24 22.19
CA LEU A 164 -9.64 -20.20 22.33
C LEU A 164 -10.33 -20.64 21.04
N VAL A 165 -11.55 -21.15 21.15
CA VAL A 165 -12.35 -21.45 19.94
C VAL A 165 -13.24 -20.25 19.64
N ALA A 166 -13.05 -19.67 18.46
CA ALA A 166 -13.77 -18.47 18.06
C ALA A 166 -14.27 -18.58 16.62
N THR A 167 -15.35 -17.87 16.34
CA THR A 167 -16.01 -17.82 15.02
C THR A 167 -16.63 -16.46 14.76
N CYS A 168 -17.03 -16.23 13.52
CA CYS A 168 -17.91 -15.14 13.08
C CYS A 168 -18.81 -15.66 11.93
N ASN A 169 -19.78 -14.85 11.50
CA ASN A 169 -20.68 -15.14 10.39
C ASN A 169 -20.58 -14.08 9.26
#